data_61c647ea8deaf38485210b838a98ce1c
#
_entry.id   61c647ea8deaf38485210b838a98ce1c
#
_cell.length_a   1.000
_cell.length_b   1.000
_cell.length_c   1.000
_cell.angle_alpha   90.00
_cell.angle_beta   90.00
_cell.angle_gamma   90.00
#
_symmetry.space_group_name_H-M   'P 1'
#
loop_
_entity.id
_entity.type
_entity.pdbx_description
1 polymer ?
#
loop_
_entity_poly.entity_id
_entity_poly.type
_entity_poly.pdbx_seq_one_letter_code
_entity_poly.pdbx_strand_id
1 'polypeptide(L)'
;MHKLEPVIGVVYDFNNNNLYEGSFDGEAKLNESIIKVSDVNEPKEGILVTGLPNNTDYSDSALLKMVKDFQEWRKVRMIGSAAIASCYIASAKADVYKEFGTYLWDVAAGAAIVNAAGGKAEITNFRDNYQVDVYFSNSKIIE
;
A
#
# COMPACT_ATOMS: atom_id res chain seq x y z
N MET A 1 -20.76 -10.90 -4.94
CA MET A 1 -19.32 -11.08 -4.73
C MET A 1 -19.02 -10.84 -3.26
N HIS A 2 -18.48 -11.82 -2.61
CA HIS A 2 -18.13 -11.65 -1.21
C HIS A 2 -16.95 -10.69 -1.09
N LYS A 3 -17.08 -9.71 -0.22
CA LYS A 3 -16.01 -8.78 0.09
C LYS A 3 -14.90 -9.56 0.82
N LEU A 4 -13.76 -9.70 0.17
CA LEU A 4 -12.60 -10.33 0.80
C LEU A 4 -11.96 -9.32 1.77
N GLU A 5 -12.09 -9.58 3.05
CA GLU A 5 -11.42 -8.80 4.08
C GLU A 5 -10.25 -9.62 4.64
N PRO A 6 -9.01 -9.15 4.50
CA PRO A 6 -7.86 -9.85 5.04
C PRO A 6 -7.89 -9.82 6.58
N VAL A 7 -7.73 -10.98 7.19
CA VAL A 7 -7.88 -11.17 8.64
C VAL A 7 -6.53 -11.12 9.37
N ILE A 8 -5.52 -11.76 8.79
CA ILE A 8 -4.16 -11.82 9.34
C ILE A 8 -3.17 -11.62 8.20
N GLY A 9 -2.13 -10.85 8.43
CA GLY A 9 -1.04 -10.65 7.50
C GLY A 9 0.31 -10.73 8.20
N VAL A 10 1.25 -11.37 7.53
CA VAL A 10 2.65 -11.43 7.95
C VAL A 10 3.52 -11.16 6.72
N VAL A 11 4.45 -10.24 6.85
CA VAL A 11 5.45 -9.91 5.82
C VAL A 11 6.82 -9.89 6.47
N TYR A 12 7.76 -10.63 5.92
CA TYR A 12 9.14 -10.63 6.38
C TYR A 12 10.08 -10.01 5.34
N ASP A 13 10.65 -8.88 5.71
CA ASP A 13 11.71 -8.23 4.94
C ASP A 13 13.05 -8.78 5.40
N PHE A 14 13.55 -9.78 4.71
CA PHE A 14 14.78 -10.49 5.08
C PHE A 14 16.04 -9.65 4.88
N ASN A 15 16.02 -8.67 4.00
CA ASN A 15 17.17 -7.77 3.80
C ASN A 15 17.44 -6.89 5.02
N ASN A 16 16.38 -6.47 5.69
CA ASN A 16 16.44 -5.59 6.87
C ASN A 16 16.13 -6.32 8.17
N ASN A 17 15.88 -7.63 8.10
CA ASN A 17 15.48 -8.46 9.24
C ASN A 17 14.26 -7.87 9.98
N ASN A 18 13.26 -7.45 9.23
CA ASN A 18 12.04 -6.84 9.74
C ASN A 18 10.85 -7.78 9.54
N LEU A 19 10.22 -8.16 10.65
CA LEU A 19 8.98 -8.92 10.66
C LEU A 19 7.80 -7.99 10.93
N TYR A 20 6.94 -7.83 9.93
CA TYR A 20 5.68 -7.10 10.04
C TYR A 20 4.53 -8.08 10.22
N GLU A 21 3.65 -7.80 11.17
CA GLU A 21 2.46 -8.60 11.41
C GLU A 21 1.29 -7.72 11.81
N GLY A 22 0.07 -8.17 11.50
CA GLY A 22 -1.16 -7.49 11.87
C GLY A 22 -2.36 -8.39 11.73
N SER A 23 -3.36 -8.18 12.59
CA SER A 23 -4.61 -8.94 12.57
C SER A 23 -5.82 -8.02 12.74
N PHE A 24 -6.96 -8.46 12.23
CA PHE A 24 -8.23 -7.74 12.27
C PHE A 24 -8.64 -7.29 13.68
N ASP A 25 -8.42 -8.13 14.67
CA ASP A 25 -8.79 -7.92 16.08
C ASP A 25 -7.61 -7.48 16.95
N GLY A 26 -6.48 -7.19 16.35
CA GLY A 26 -5.24 -6.87 17.05
C GLY A 26 -4.57 -5.61 16.54
N GLU A 27 -3.31 -5.47 16.91
CA GLU A 27 -2.46 -4.36 16.53
C GLU A 27 -1.49 -4.78 15.43
N ALA A 28 -0.97 -3.83 14.69
CA ALA A 28 0.16 -4.05 13.80
C ALA A 28 1.47 -3.93 14.58
N LYS A 29 2.42 -4.79 14.26
CA LYS A 29 3.75 -4.81 14.90
C LYS A 29 4.86 -4.92 13.87
N LEU A 30 5.97 -4.30 14.19
CA LEU A 30 7.26 -4.48 13.52
C LEU A 30 8.26 -4.96 14.55
N ASN A 31 8.79 -6.19 14.37
CA ASN A 31 9.72 -6.82 15.32
C ASN A 31 9.19 -6.72 16.76
N GLU A 32 7.93 -7.13 16.98
CA GLU A 32 7.23 -7.11 18.27
C GLU A 32 6.85 -5.74 18.83
N SER A 33 7.30 -4.64 18.22
CA SER A 33 6.93 -3.27 18.61
C SER A 33 5.69 -2.81 17.84
N ILE A 34 4.74 -2.21 18.54
CA ILE A 34 3.52 -1.68 17.93
C ILE A 34 3.86 -0.57 16.94
N ILE A 35 3.29 -0.63 15.75
CA ILE A 35 3.39 0.39 14.72
C ILE A 35 2.02 0.99 14.39
N LYS A 36 2.05 2.23 13.90
CA LYS A 36 0.86 2.95 13.44
C LYS A 36 1.19 3.70 12.16
N VAL A 37 0.15 3.96 11.38
CA VAL A 37 0.23 4.84 10.20
C VAL A 37 0.56 6.27 10.61
N SER A 38 1.00 7.08 9.62
CA SER A 38 1.33 8.48 9.83
C SER A 38 0.08 9.37 10.04
N ASP A 39 0.30 10.60 10.50
CA ASP A 39 -0.73 11.62 10.66
C ASP A 39 -0.74 12.67 9.54
N VAL A 40 0.04 12.50 8.49
CA VAL A 40 0.07 13.40 7.33
C VAL A 40 -1.29 13.44 6.67
N ASN A 41 -1.83 14.63 6.40
CA ASN A 41 -3.18 14.80 5.89
C ASN A 41 -3.27 15.44 4.49
N GLU A 42 -2.15 15.86 3.92
CA GLU A 42 -2.11 16.44 2.60
C GLU A 42 -1.03 15.79 1.72
N PRO A 43 -1.32 15.52 0.42
CA PRO A 43 -0.34 14.96 -0.50
C PRO A 43 0.96 15.78 -0.59
N LYS A 44 0.88 17.10 -0.54
CA LYS A 44 2.05 18.00 -0.58
C LYS A 44 3.05 17.78 0.55
N GLU A 45 2.62 17.19 1.65
CA GLU A 45 3.46 16.84 2.78
C GLU A 45 3.78 15.33 2.80
N GLY A 46 3.08 14.56 1.98
CA GLY A 46 3.08 13.10 1.98
C GLY A 46 4.06 12.45 1.01
N ILE A 47 4.28 11.19 1.24
CA ILE A 47 5.06 10.29 0.40
C ILE A 47 4.12 9.27 -0.23
N LEU A 48 4.08 9.27 -1.57
CA LEU A 48 3.42 8.25 -2.36
C LEU A 48 4.40 7.12 -2.66
N VAL A 49 3.98 5.90 -2.42
CA VAL A 49 4.64 4.69 -2.94
C VAL A 49 3.77 4.13 -4.06
N THR A 50 4.40 3.75 -5.16
CA THR A 50 3.71 3.20 -6.32
C THR A 50 4.58 2.16 -7.01
N GLY A 51 4.07 1.55 -8.07
CA GLY A 51 4.79 0.60 -8.91
C GLY A 51 4.26 0.64 -10.34
N LEU A 52 5.01 0.01 -11.23
CA LEU A 52 4.67 -0.14 -12.64
C LEU A 52 4.57 -1.65 -12.97
N PRO A 53 3.39 -2.26 -12.85
CA PRO A 53 3.20 -3.66 -13.23
C PRO A 53 3.51 -3.92 -14.70
N ASN A 54 3.73 -5.18 -15.06
CA ASN A 54 4.09 -5.58 -16.43
C ASN A 54 3.11 -5.12 -17.52
N ASN A 55 1.84 -4.91 -17.16
CA ASN A 55 0.79 -4.44 -18.06
C ASN A 55 0.53 -2.92 -17.99
N THR A 56 1.47 -2.16 -17.47
CA THR A 56 1.38 -0.69 -17.39
C THR A 56 1.22 -0.08 -18.79
N ASP A 57 0.26 0.83 -18.91
CA ASP A 57 0.08 1.63 -20.11
C ASP A 57 1.16 2.74 -20.20
N TYR A 58 2.03 2.64 -21.18
CA TYR A 58 3.11 3.60 -21.43
C TYR A 58 2.78 4.57 -22.57
N SER A 59 1.51 4.75 -22.92
CA SER A 59 1.10 5.80 -23.88
C SER A 59 1.44 7.19 -23.33
N ASP A 60 1.64 8.15 -24.24
CA ASP A 60 1.98 9.52 -23.86
C ASP A 60 0.95 10.13 -22.91
N SER A 61 -0.34 9.89 -23.16
CA SER A 61 -1.42 10.39 -22.32
C SER A 61 -1.41 9.79 -20.92
N ALA A 62 -1.14 8.47 -20.79
CA ALA A 62 -1.05 7.80 -19.51
C ALA A 62 0.17 8.27 -18.69
N LEU A 63 1.31 8.40 -19.35
CA LEU A 63 2.54 8.92 -18.72
C LEU A 63 2.39 10.36 -18.25
N LEU A 64 1.76 11.21 -19.06
CA LEU A 64 1.51 12.62 -18.69
C LEU A 64 0.59 12.71 -17.46
N LYS A 65 -0.46 11.90 -17.43
CA LYS A 65 -1.37 11.84 -16.28
C LYS A 65 -0.61 11.39 -15.02
N MET A 66 0.19 10.33 -15.13
CA MET A 66 0.99 9.80 -14.03
C MET A 66 1.95 10.87 -13.47
N VAL A 67 2.66 11.58 -14.34
CA VAL A 67 3.59 12.66 -13.92
C VAL A 67 2.84 13.80 -13.22
N LYS A 68 1.66 14.18 -13.71
CA LYS A 68 0.82 15.20 -13.06
C LYS A 68 0.36 14.75 -11.67
N ASP A 69 -0.04 13.50 -11.54
CA ASP A 69 -0.41 12.94 -10.23
C ASP A 69 0.79 12.97 -9.27
N PHE A 70 1.99 12.63 -9.75
CA PHE A 70 3.21 12.64 -8.93
C PHE A 70 3.59 14.05 -8.44
N GLN A 71 3.31 15.09 -9.22
CA GLN A 71 3.59 16.48 -8.85
C GLN A 71 2.78 16.97 -7.64
N GLU A 72 1.69 16.28 -7.29
CA GLU A 72 0.87 16.62 -6.13
C GLU A 72 1.52 16.20 -4.81
N TRP A 73 2.50 15.30 -4.87
CA TRP A 73 3.14 14.70 -3.70
C TRP A 73 4.48 15.36 -3.37
N ARG A 74 4.81 15.37 -2.08
CA ARG A 74 6.14 15.82 -1.64
C ARG A 74 7.25 14.94 -2.21
N LYS A 75 7.05 13.63 -2.18
CA LYS A 75 7.95 12.62 -2.76
C LYS A 75 7.16 11.45 -3.32
N VAL A 76 7.71 10.83 -4.35
CA VAL A 76 7.20 9.58 -4.92
C VAL A 76 8.34 8.55 -4.90
N ARG A 77 8.02 7.33 -4.52
CA ARG A 77 8.99 6.22 -4.46
C ARG A 77 8.41 4.98 -5.10
N MET A 78 9.28 4.21 -5.75
CA MET A 78 8.98 2.88 -6.26
C MET A 78 9.86 1.89 -5.52
N ILE A 79 9.25 1.01 -4.74
CA ILE A 79 9.95 0.04 -3.89
C ILE A 79 10.24 -1.25 -4.66
N GLY A 80 9.38 -1.61 -5.63
CA GLY A 80 9.50 -2.85 -6.39
C GLY A 80 8.96 -4.08 -5.66
N SER A 81 8.26 -3.89 -4.54
CA SER A 81 7.58 -4.93 -3.79
C SER A 81 6.29 -4.37 -3.21
N ALA A 82 5.15 -4.91 -3.62
CA ALA A 82 3.84 -4.51 -3.11
C ALA A 82 3.70 -4.81 -1.61
N ALA A 83 4.22 -5.94 -1.16
CA ALA A 83 4.21 -6.32 0.25
C ALA A 83 4.99 -5.32 1.11
N ILE A 84 6.20 -4.95 0.71
CA ILE A 84 7.03 -3.98 1.44
C ILE A 84 6.44 -2.57 1.35
N ALA A 85 5.90 -2.18 0.20
CA ALA A 85 5.20 -0.89 0.04
C ALA A 85 4.05 -0.75 1.04
N SER A 86 3.25 -1.80 1.22
CA SER A 86 2.17 -1.85 2.22
C SER A 86 2.71 -1.68 3.64
N CYS A 87 3.80 -2.36 3.96
CA CYS A 87 4.45 -2.26 5.27
C CYS A 87 4.98 -0.85 5.57
N TYR A 88 5.40 -0.11 4.55
CA TYR A 88 5.83 1.28 4.71
C TYR A 88 4.65 2.18 5.12
N ILE A 89 3.46 1.94 4.58
CA ILE A 89 2.26 2.66 5.02
C ILE A 89 1.96 2.34 6.49
N ALA A 90 1.94 1.07 6.85
CA ALA A 90 1.64 0.61 8.20
C ALA A 90 2.62 1.14 9.26
N SER A 91 3.87 1.39 8.90
CA SER A 91 4.94 1.86 9.80
C SER A 91 5.26 3.34 9.69
N ALA A 92 4.41 4.14 9.04
CA ALA A 92 4.56 5.59 8.85
C ALA A 92 5.84 6.01 8.08
N LYS A 93 6.40 5.11 7.29
CA LYS A 93 7.53 5.42 6.39
C LYS A 93 7.07 6.04 5.07
N ALA A 94 5.81 5.88 4.75
CA ALA A 94 5.11 6.51 3.63
C ALA A 94 3.63 6.66 4.00
N ASP A 95 2.87 7.37 3.19
CA ASP A 95 1.52 7.80 3.55
C ASP A 95 0.43 7.17 2.69
N VAL A 96 0.73 6.91 1.42
CA VAL A 96 -0.18 6.22 0.49
C VAL A 96 0.63 5.26 -0.39
N TYR A 97 0.08 4.07 -0.59
CA TYR A 97 0.50 3.12 -1.62
C TYR A 97 -0.62 2.95 -2.63
N LYS A 98 -0.34 3.26 -3.87
CA LYS A 98 -1.28 3.17 -4.99
C LYS A 98 -0.64 2.44 -6.16
N GLU A 99 -1.31 1.39 -6.64
CA GLU A 99 -0.85 0.62 -7.79
C GLU A 99 -2.04 -0.01 -8.52
N PHE A 100 -1.99 -0.04 -9.84
CA PHE A 100 -3.04 -0.58 -10.69
C PHE A 100 -2.55 -1.86 -11.37
N GLY A 101 -3.30 -2.95 -11.20
CA GLY A 101 -2.99 -4.22 -11.84
C GLY A 101 -1.91 -5.04 -11.13
N THR A 102 -1.73 -4.83 -9.83
CA THR A 102 -0.95 -5.75 -8.99
C THR A 102 -1.74 -7.04 -8.71
N TYR A 103 -1.11 -8.06 -8.11
CA TYR A 103 -1.81 -9.31 -7.82
C TYR A 103 -2.29 -9.37 -6.37
N LEU A 104 -3.46 -9.99 -6.18
CA LEU A 104 -4.08 -10.11 -4.86
C LEU A 104 -3.15 -10.74 -3.82
N TRP A 105 -2.41 -11.78 -4.19
CA TRP A 105 -1.46 -12.46 -3.28
C TRP A 105 -0.26 -11.62 -2.88
N ASP A 106 0.07 -10.57 -3.63
CA ASP A 106 1.15 -9.64 -3.29
C ASP A 106 0.72 -8.58 -2.27
N VAL A 107 -0.58 -8.35 -2.11
CA VAL A 107 -1.10 -7.22 -1.31
C VAL A 107 -2.01 -7.65 -0.15
N ALA A 108 -2.51 -8.87 -0.15
CA ALA A 108 -3.48 -9.30 0.86
C ALA A 108 -2.93 -9.26 2.30
N ALA A 109 -1.71 -9.74 2.50
CA ALA A 109 -1.05 -9.67 3.81
C ALA A 109 -0.80 -8.23 4.25
N GLY A 110 -0.31 -7.40 3.32
CA GLY A 110 -0.08 -5.96 3.56
C GLY A 110 -1.36 -5.21 3.91
N ALA A 111 -2.49 -5.57 3.28
CA ALA A 111 -3.79 -4.97 3.60
C ALA A 111 -4.21 -5.23 5.04
N ALA A 112 -4.03 -6.46 5.55
CA ALA A 112 -4.30 -6.78 6.95
C ALA A 112 -3.42 -5.94 7.90
N ILE A 113 -2.13 -5.80 7.58
CA ILE A 113 -1.18 -5.04 8.41
C ILE A 113 -1.52 -3.54 8.41
N VAL A 114 -1.84 -2.96 7.25
CA VAL A 114 -2.25 -1.56 7.12
C VAL A 114 -3.51 -1.27 7.93
N ASN A 115 -4.53 -2.12 7.80
CA ASN A 115 -5.78 -1.96 8.56
C ASN A 115 -5.53 -2.07 10.08
N ALA A 116 -4.70 -3.03 10.51
CA ALA A 116 -4.34 -3.19 11.93
C ALA A 116 -3.53 -2.00 12.48
N ALA A 117 -2.77 -1.31 11.63
CA ALA A 117 -2.01 -0.10 11.99
C ALA A 117 -2.85 1.19 12.04
N GLY A 118 -4.15 1.11 11.78
CA GLY A 118 -5.06 2.25 11.75
C GLY A 118 -5.19 2.92 10.38
N GLY A 119 -4.61 2.34 9.34
CA GLY A 119 -4.77 2.77 7.97
C GLY A 119 -6.05 2.25 7.32
N LYS A 120 -6.18 2.50 6.04
CA LYS A 120 -7.28 2.00 5.22
C LYS A 120 -6.71 1.31 3.97
N ALA A 121 -6.95 0.01 3.85
CA ALA A 121 -6.55 -0.75 2.68
C ALA A 121 -7.76 -0.99 1.77
N GLU A 122 -7.76 -0.39 0.61
CA GLU A 122 -8.80 -0.56 -0.41
C GLU A 122 -8.24 -1.40 -1.57
N ILE A 123 -8.89 -2.53 -1.83
CA ILE A 123 -8.61 -3.43 -2.94
C ILE A 123 -9.84 -3.46 -3.84
N THR A 124 -9.67 -3.06 -5.08
CA THR A 124 -10.78 -2.86 -6.04
C THR A 124 -10.46 -3.50 -7.40
N ASN A 125 -11.43 -3.45 -8.30
CA ASN A 125 -11.26 -3.89 -9.70
C ASN A 125 -10.67 -5.30 -9.81
N PHE A 126 -11.28 -6.26 -9.10
CA PHE A 126 -10.90 -7.68 -9.19
C PHE A 126 -11.08 -8.21 -10.61
N ARG A 127 -10.02 -8.77 -11.17
CA ARG A 127 -9.99 -9.39 -12.49
C ARG A 127 -9.92 -10.92 -12.38
N ASP A 128 -10.31 -11.64 -13.43
CA ASP A 128 -10.32 -13.11 -13.45
C ASP A 128 -8.94 -13.75 -13.21
N ASN A 129 -7.87 -13.03 -13.55
CA ASN A 129 -6.48 -13.46 -13.33
C ASN A 129 -5.93 -13.04 -11.95
N TYR A 130 -6.78 -12.63 -11.01
CA TYR A 130 -6.44 -12.14 -9.67
C TYR A 130 -5.67 -10.81 -9.65
N GLN A 131 -5.60 -10.09 -10.76
CA GLN A 131 -5.12 -8.71 -10.71
C GLN A 131 -6.14 -7.82 -10.03
N VAL A 132 -5.65 -6.85 -9.27
CA VAL A 132 -6.45 -5.90 -8.51
C VAL A 132 -5.82 -4.51 -8.59
N ASP A 133 -6.59 -3.51 -8.27
CA ASP A 133 -6.08 -2.17 -8.03
C ASP A 133 -6.10 -1.91 -6.52
N VAL A 134 -5.08 -1.23 -6.02
CA VAL A 134 -4.96 -0.95 -4.60
C VAL A 134 -4.78 0.54 -4.31
N TYR A 135 -5.38 0.97 -3.22
CA TYR A 135 -5.16 2.25 -2.59
C TYR A 135 -5.09 2.05 -1.08
N PHE A 136 -3.89 2.00 -0.55
CA PHE A 136 -3.65 1.84 0.89
C PHE A 136 -3.17 3.17 1.44
N SER A 137 -3.81 3.66 2.49
CA SER A 137 -3.52 4.98 3.04
C SER A 137 -3.42 4.97 4.56
N ASN A 138 -2.91 6.07 5.08
CA ASN A 138 -2.90 6.38 6.51
C ASN A 138 -4.28 6.82 7.05
N SER A 139 -5.37 6.62 6.31
CA SER A 139 -6.74 7.07 6.61
C SER A 139 -6.96 8.59 6.61
N LYS A 140 -5.92 9.39 6.48
CA LYS A 140 -6.00 10.87 6.43
C LYS A 140 -6.02 11.38 4.98
N ILE A 141 -5.19 10.80 4.13
CA ILE A 141 -5.16 11.08 2.70
C ILE A 141 -6.07 10.05 2.01
N ILE A 142 -7.19 10.49 1.53
CA ILE A 142 -8.20 9.67 0.83
C ILE A 142 -8.30 10.09 -0.63
N GLU A 143 -8.64 9.12 -1.50
CA GLU A 143 -8.86 9.37 -2.92
C GLU A 143 -10.17 10.10 -3.20
#